data_16f954911534270de8cdb95eaf6637a0
#
_entry.id   16f954911534270de8cdb95eaf6637a0
#
_cell.length_a   1.000
_cell.length_b   1.000
_cell.length_c   1.000
_cell.angle_alpha   90.00
_cell.angle_beta   90.00
_cell.angle_gamma   90.00
#
_symmetry.space_group_name_H-M   'P 1'
#
loop_
_entity.id
_entity.type
_entity.pdbx_description
1 polymer ?
#
loop_
_entity_poly.entity_id
_entity_poly.type
_entity_poly.pdbx_seq_one_letter_code
_entity_poly.pdbx_strand_id
1 'polypeptide(L)'
;MNAIGIIFANLHERNIPELTRVRTVGSVPFGCRYRLIDFTLSNMVNSGITDIRVVTQYNYQSLMDHIGSGKDWDLARRSGGIKILPPNTRYNQNYMGGAHSRLESLMGIAASLNHIKEDYVIMADCDGICNIDLDDLLRDHIANNADITMMTKRITVNGDLSETATIIEADETGRITDLALNPKYARGEHDVALNIIVVNTRYLQNIVQEAIAHGFTSLTRDIMMKNKEERNYRIYRYDGAFATISSLEDYFATSMDLITNTAFRHALFGVEQRPVLTKVRNSAPTRYTDASVVRNSLIADGCIIDGTVENCILFRGVKIGRGAVVKNCILYQDTVVGENVFMNCVISDKNTVIRDGNVLSGHPTKPYFIEKNRML
;
A
#
# COMPACT_ATOMS: atom_id res chain seq x y z
N MET A 1 7.92 -7.35 -21.58
CA MET A 1 6.81 -8.00 -20.85
C MET A 1 5.48 -7.63 -21.51
N ASN A 2 4.61 -8.60 -21.84
CA ASN A 2 3.30 -8.32 -22.45
C ASN A 2 2.20 -8.33 -21.36
N ALA A 3 2.34 -7.42 -20.40
CA ALA A 3 1.44 -7.30 -19.25
C ALA A 3 1.11 -5.85 -18.95
N ILE A 4 -0.09 -5.61 -18.45
CA ILE A 4 -0.59 -4.34 -17.93
C ILE A 4 -0.75 -4.42 -16.41
N GLY A 5 -0.50 -3.31 -15.71
CA GLY A 5 -0.72 -3.19 -14.28
C GLY A 5 -2.10 -2.62 -13.94
N ILE A 6 -2.77 -3.18 -12.93
CA ILE A 6 -3.96 -2.59 -12.31
C ILE A 6 -3.70 -2.45 -10.82
N ILE A 7 -3.77 -1.21 -10.32
CA ILE A 7 -3.56 -0.89 -8.90
C ILE A 7 -4.88 -0.45 -8.28
N PHE A 8 -5.25 -1.06 -7.17
CA PHE A 8 -6.45 -0.67 -6.40
C PHE A 8 -6.05 0.26 -5.25
N ALA A 9 -6.38 1.55 -5.37
CA ALA A 9 -5.91 2.58 -4.44
C ALA A 9 -6.79 2.76 -3.19
N ASN A 10 -8.00 2.19 -3.18
CA ASN A 10 -8.98 2.37 -2.09
C ASN A 10 -9.35 1.08 -1.35
N LEU A 11 -8.91 -0.10 -1.81
CA LEU A 11 -9.24 -1.33 -1.10
C LEU A 11 -8.66 -1.31 0.32
N HIS A 12 -9.36 -1.92 1.27
CA HIS A 12 -8.97 -2.04 2.68
C HIS A 12 -8.92 -0.74 3.48
N GLU A 13 -9.45 0.38 2.95
CA GLU A 13 -9.44 1.69 3.64
C GLU A 13 -10.16 1.69 4.99
N ARG A 14 -11.16 0.81 5.17
CA ARG A 14 -11.90 0.66 6.44
C ARG A 14 -11.05 0.10 7.56
N ASN A 15 -9.94 -0.54 7.24
CA ASN A 15 -9.04 -1.12 8.23
C ASN A 15 -8.17 -0.07 8.92
N ILE A 16 -7.95 1.09 8.26
CA ILE A 16 -7.11 2.18 8.74
C ILE A 16 -7.84 3.53 8.64
N PRO A 17 -9.04 3.66 9.23
CA PRO A 17 -9.91 4.83 9.04
C PRO A 17 -9.27 6.15 9.48
N GLU A 18 -8.38 6.13 10.49
CA GLU A 18 -7.65 7.30 10.94
C GLU A 18 -6.80 7.89 9.80
N LEU A 19 -6.14 7.03 9.03
CA LEU A 19 -5.24 7.44 7.95
C LEU A 19 -5.97 7.71 6.64
N THR A 20 -7.15 7.11 6.41
CA THR A 20 -7.86 7.12 5.10
C THR A 20 -9.08 8.05 5.06
N ARG A 21 -9.52 8.61 6.16
CA ARG A 21 -10.68 9.51 6.24
C ARG A 21 -10.68 10.64 5.20
N VAL A 22 -9.49 11.15 4.84
CA VAL A 22 -9.33 12.27 3.90
C VAL A 22 -8.46 11.94 2.69
N ARG A 23 -8.14 10.67 2.50
CA ARG A 23 -7.29 10.19 1.40
C ARG A 23 -7.49 8.70 1.13
N THR A 24 -7.08 8.24 -0.05
CA THR A 24 -7.02 6.81 -0.39
C THR A 24 -5.92 6.09 0.40
N VAL A 25 -6.01 4.76 0.53
CA VAL A 25 -4.93 3.92 1.09
C VAL A 25 -3.61 4.18 0.35
N GLY A 26 -3.63 4.18 -0.99
CA GLY A 26 -2.44 4.46 -1.79
C GLY A 26 -1.80 5.83 -1.53
N SER A 27 -2.55 6.79 -0.95
CA SER A 27 -2.07 8.13 -0.62
C SER A 27 -1.52 8.28 0.79
N VAL A 28 -1.59 7.24 1.62
CA VAL A 28 -1.07 7.28 3.00
C VAL A 28 0.45 7.52 2.95
N PRO A 29 0.97 8.53 3.67
CA PRO A 29 2.41 8.79 3.74
C PRO A 29 3.16 7.65 4.41
N PHE A 30 4.36 7.32 3.92
CA PHE A 30 5.22 6.28 4.49
C PHE A 30 6.70 6.64 4.32
N GLY A 31 7.58 6.23 5.27
CA GLY A 31 9.02 6.35 5.16
C GLY A 31 9.53 7.76 4.86
N CYS A 32 9.02 8.77 5.56
CA CYS A 32 9.32 10.21 5.53
C CYS A 32 9.05 10.95 4.19
N ARG A 33 9.08 10.31 3.04
CA ARG A 33 8.91 10.96 1.73
C ARG A 33 8.01 10.23 0.74
N TYR A 34 7.76 8.95 0.96
CA TYR A 34 6.96 8.08 0.09
C TYR A 34 5.47 8.11 0.45
N ARG A 35 4.68 7.44 -0.38
CA ARG A 35 3.32 6.99 -0.11
C ARG A 35 3.21 5.51 -0.40
N LEU A 36 2.21 4.82 0.13
CA LEU A 36 2.06 3.38 -0.05
C LEU A 36 2.04 2.97 -1.53
N ILE A 37 1.37 3.75 -2.38
CA ILE A 37 1.31 3.47 -3.83
C ILE A 37 2.69 3.49 -4.52
N ASP A 38 3.67 4.21 -3.98
CA ASP A 38 4.99 4.35 -4.59
C ASP A 38 5.71 3.00 -4.68
N PHE A 39 5.49 2.10 -3.71
CA PHE A 39 6.05 0.75 -3.72
C PHE A 39 5.44 -0.09 -4.85
N THR A 40 4.11 -0.11 -4.96
CA THR A 40 3.42 -0.86 -6.01
C THR A 40 3.75 -0.34 -7.41
N LEU A 41 3.74 0.99 -7.60
CA LEU A 41 4.14 1.62 -8.86
C LEU A 41 5.60 1.30 -9.22
N SER A 42 6.51 1.40 -8.26
CA SER A 42 7.92 1.12 -8.50
C SER A 42 8.16 -0.35 -8.84
N ASN A 43 7.51 -1.28 -8.15
CA ASN A 43 7.58 -2.70 -8.49
C ASN A 43 7.13 -2.96 -9.93
N MET A 44 6.02 -2.35 -10.37
CA MET A 44 5.53 -2.50 -11.74
C MET A 44 6.50 -1.93 -12.77
N VAL A 45 6.97 -0.69 -12.56
CA VAL A 45 7.87 -0.02 -13.51
C VAL A 45 9.24 -0.72 -13.58
N ASN A 46 9.81 -1.08 -12.44
CA ASN A 46 11.09 -1.80 -12.37
C ASN A 46 11.01 -3.17 -13.04
N SER A 47 9.82 -3.78 -13.08
CA SER A 47 9.55 -5.03 -13.79
C SER A 47 9.15 -4.81 -15.27
N GLY A 48 9.29 -3.60 -15.81
CA GLY A 48 9.03 -3.30 -17.22
C GLY A 48 7.56 -3.12 -17.62
N ILE A 49 6.63 -3.00 -16.65
CA ILE A 49 5.22 -2.72 -16.91
C ILE A 49 5.05 -1.21 -17.07
N THR A 50 4.64 -0.79 -18.26
CA THR A 50 4.57 0.63 -18.64
C THR A 50 3.18 1.13 -19.00
N ASP A 51 2.16 0.29 -19.05
CA ASP A 51 0.73 0.68 -19.02
C ASP A 51 0.17 0.31 -17.65
N ILE A 52 -0.21 1.30 -16.86
CA ILE A 52 -0.69 1.10 -15.49
C ILE A 52 -2.01 1.84 -15.31
N ARG A 53 -3.01 1.14 -14.79
CA ARG A 53 -4.32 1.69 -14.45
C ARG A 53 -4.49 1.73 -12.96
N VAL A 54 -4.70 2.91 -12.41
CA VAL A 54 -4.95 3.09 -10.98
C VAL A 54 -6.46 3.26 -10.78
N VAL A 55 -7.08 2.26 -10.21
CA VAL A 55 -8.51 2.27 -9.89
C VAL A 55 -8.69 2.95 -8.54
N THR A 56 -9.53 3.97 -8.51
CA THR A 56 -9.81 4.76 -7.30
C THR A 56 -11.29 5.05 -7.18
N GLN A 57 -11.76 5.46 -6.01
CA GLN A 57 -13.19 5.72 -5.78
C GLN A 57 -13.42 7.15 -5.30
N TYR A 58 -13.27 7.43 -4.03
CA TYR A 58 -13.43 8.74 -3.40
C TYR A 58 -12.14 9.16 -2.69
N ASN A 59 -12.06 10.38 -2.22
CA ASN A 59 -10.87 10.96 -1.57
C ASN A 59 -9.59 10.91 -2.42
N TYR A 60 -9.71 10.81 -3.75
CA TYR A 60 -8.58 10.59 -4.66
C TYR A 60 -7.78 11.83 -5.01
N GLN A 61 -8.20 13.03 -4.58
CA GLN A 61 -7.49 14.28 -4.91
C GLN A 61 -5.99 14.20 -4.50
N SER A 62 -5.74 13.74 -3.27
CA SER A 62 -4.37 13.59 -2.77
C SER A 62 -3.55 12.60 -3.61
N LEU A 63 -4.19 11.56 -4.14
CA LEU A 63 -3.57 10.58 -5.03
C LEU A 63 -3.20 11.21 -6.37
N MET A 64 -4.14 11.93 -7.00
CA MET A 64 -3.91 12.64 -8.27
C MET A 64 -2.80 13.68 -8.14
N ASP A 65 -2.80 14.46 -7.05
CA ASP A 65 -1.76 15.45 -6.79
C ASP A 65 -0.37 14.81 -6.63
N HIS A 66 -0.32 13.57 -6.10
CA HIS A 66 0.94 12.85 -5.94
C HIS A 66 1.43 12.24 -7.25
N ILE A 67 0.60 11.47 -7.92
CA ILE A 67 0.95 10.79 -9.17
C ILE A 67 1.22 11.81 -10.29
N GLY A 68 0.38 12.85 -10.39
CA GLY A 68 0.45 13.83 -11.47
C GLY A 68 0.36 13.16 -12.84
N SER A 69 1.31 13.45 -13.72
CA SER A 69 1.41 12.81 -15.05
C SER A 69 2.15 11.46 -15.03
N GLY A 70 2.61 11.00 -13.87
CA GLY A 70 3.44 9.80 -13.75
C GLY A 70 4.91 9.97 -14.16
N LYS A 71 5.37 11.20 -14.38
CA LYS A 71 6.74 11.48 -14.85
C LYS A 71 7.83 10.95 -13.92
N ASP A 72 7.58 10.97 -12.61
CA ASP A 72 8.55 10.54 -11.61
C ASP A 72 8.75 9.01 -11.59
N TRP A 73 7.89 8.26 -12.29
CA TRP A 73 7.98 6.81 -12.56
C TRP A 73 8.21 6.49 -14.06
N ASP A 74 8.58 7.46 -14.87
CA ASP A 74 8.70 7.31 -16.34
C ASP A 74 7.40 6.80 -17.01
N LEU A 75 6.24 7.19 -16.47
CA LEU A 75 4.91 6.83 -16.99
C LEU A 75 4.19 7.97 -17.72
N ALA A 76 4.84 9.12 -17.93
CA ALA A 76 4.33 10.21 -18.76
C ALA A 76 4.59 9.90 -20.25
N ARG A 77 3.97 8.85 -20.77
CA ARG A 77 4.25 8.29 -22.09
C ARG A 77 3.15 8.59 -23.11
N ARG A 78 3.50 8.59 -24.39
CA ARG A 78 2.58 8.79 -25.51
C ARG A 78 1.67 7.58 -25.74
N SER A 79 2.18 6.36 -25.47
CA SER A 79 1.46 5.09 -25.52
C SER A 79 1.69 4.35 -24.22
N GLY A 80 0.64 3.77 -23.64
CA GLY A 80 0.67 3.23 -22.30
C GLY A 80 0.60 4.34 -21.24
N GLY A 81 1.54 4.33 -20.29
CA GLY A 81 1.62 5.29 -19.19
C GLY A 81 0.62 5.03 -18.08
N ILE A 82 0.46 6.02 -17.18
CA ILE A 82 -0.47 5.89 -16.07
C ILE A 82 -1.83 6.49 -16.39
N LYS A 83 -2.90 5.76 -16.03
CA LYS A 83 -4.29 6.22 -16.15
C LYS A 83 -5.00 6.05 -14.83
N ILE A 84 -5.52 7.14 -14.27
CA ILE A 84 -6.34 7.08 -13.06
C ILE A 84 -7.79 6.89 -13.51
N LEU A 85 -8.41 5.81 -13.05
CA LEU A 85 -9.76 5.40 -13.41
C LEU A 85 -10.69 5.56 -12.20
N PRO A 86 -11.46 6.65 -12.14
CA PRO A 86 -12.54 6.77 -11.16
C PRO A 86 -13.67 5.79 -11.52
N PRO A 87 -14.46 5.31 -10.53
CA PRO A 87 -15.52 4.35 -10.79
C PRO A 87 -16.60 4.96 -11.68
N ASN A 88 -17.15 4.14 -12.57
CA ASN A 88 -18.33 4.52 -13.31
C ASN A 88 -19.57 4.39 -12.39
N THR A 89 -20.17 5.51 -12.03
CA THR A 89 -21.32 5.59 -11.10
C THR A 89 -22.57 4.88 -11.61
N ARG A 90 -22.67 4.56 -12.90
CA ARG A 90 -23.85 3.90 -13.48
C ARG A 90 -24.00 2.43 -13.05
N TYR A 91 -22.90 1.73 -12.77
CA TYR A 91 -22.96 0.33 -12.30
C TYR A 91 -23.12 0.23 -10.77
N ASN A 92 -22.89 1.32 -10.04
CA ASN A 92 -22.91 1.34 -8.57
C ASN A 92 -24.19 1.95 -7.97
N GLN A 93 -25.27 2.16 -8.74
CA GLN A 93 -26.50 2.78 -8.21
C GLN A 93 -27.16 1.99 -7.07
N ASN A 94 -26.83 0.70 -6.91
CA ASN A 94 -27.33 -0.13 -5.81
C ASN A 94 -26.37 -0.21 -4.59
N TYR A 95 -25.18 0.39 -4.67
CA TYR A 95 -24.17 0.33 -3.60
C TYR A 95 -23.90 1.74 -3.08
N MET A 96 -24.64 2.15 -2.07
CA MET A 96 -24.46 3.45 -1.37
C MET A 96 -23.13 3.57 -0.59
N GLY A 97 -22.09 2.83 -0.92
CA GLY A 97 -20.82 2.81 -0.20
C GLY A 97 -19.55 2.60 -1.03
N GLY A 98 -19.63 2.63 -2.36
CA GLY A 98 -18.48 2.32 -3.24
C GLY A 98 -18.21 0.82 -3.38
N ALA A 99 -17.23 0.44 -4.21
CA ALA A 99 -16.82 -0.95 -4.37
C ALA A 99 -16.00 -1.41 -3.16
N HIS A 100 -16.33 -2.57 -2.62
CA HIS A 100 -15.69 -3.16 -1.43
C HIS A 100 -14.71 -4.29 -1.76
N SER A 101 -14.69 -4.71 -3.03
CA SER A 101 -13.85 -5.80 -3.51
C SER A 101 -13.13 -5.44 -4.81
N ARG A 102 -12.11 -6.25 -5.16
CA ARG A 102 -11.42 -6.14 -6.46
C ARG A 102 -12.39 -6.38 -7.61
N LEU A 103 -13.28 -7.36 -7.50
CA LEU A 103 -14.23 -7.71 -8.56
C LEU A 103 -15.22 -6.57 -8.81
N GLU A 104 -15.78 -5.97 -7.76
CA GLU A 104 -16.65 -4.80 -7.88
C GLU A 104 -15.93 -3.60 -8.51
N SER A 105 -14.66 -3.37 -8.12
CA SER A 105 -13.82 -2.33 -8.70
C SER A 105 -13.57 -2.56 -10.19
N LEU A 106 -13.32 -3.81 -10.59
CA LEU A 106 -13.13 -4.22 -11.99
C LEU A 106 -14.42 -4.05 -12.81
N MET A 107 -15.57 -4.41 -12.27
CA MET A 107 -16.88 -4.15 -12.91
C MET A 107 -17.08 -2.66 -13.20
N GLY A 108 -16.68 -1.79 -12.25
CA GLY A 108 -16.73 -0.33 -12.43
C GLY A 108 -15.89 0.22 -13.59
N ILE A 109 -14.86 -0.52 -14.00
CA ILE A 109 -13.97 -0.15 -15.11
C ILE A 109 -14.08 -1.09 -16.33
N ALA A 110 -15.13 -1.91 -16.44
CA ALA A 110 -15.29 -2.95 -17.45
C ALA A 110 -15.06 -2.44 -18.88
N ALA A 111 -15.55 -1.25 -19.23
CA ALA A 111 -15.31 -0.63 -20.54
C ALA A 111 -13.81 -0.42 -20.82
N SER A 112 -13.04 -0.05 -19.80
CA SER A 112 -11.58 0.09 -19.93
C SER A 112 -10.90 -1.26 -20.07
N LEU A 113 -11.36 -2.31 -19.40
CA LEU A 113 -10.79 -3.66 -19.47
C LEU A 113 -10.91 -4.25 -20.88
N ASN A 114 -12.02 -4.00 -21.59
CA ASN A 114 -12.24 -4.50 -22.95
C ASN A 114 -11.26 -3.94 -23.98
N HIS A 115 -10.53 -2.88 -23.67
CA HIS A 115 -9.52 -2.28 -24.55
C HIS A 115 -8.08 -2.72 -24.23
N ILE A 116 -7.87 -3.62 -23.28
CA ILE A 116 -6.56 -4.18 -22.98
C ILE A 116 -6.16 -5.12 -24.12
N LYS A 117 -4.94 -4.94 -24.61
CA LYS A 117 -4.34 -5.74 -25.69
C LYS A 117 -3.27 -6.69 -25.21
N GLU A 118 -2.69 -6.41 -24.05
CA GLU A 118 -1.70 -7.22 -23.37
C GLU A 118 -2.30 -8.57 -22.99
N ASP A 119 -1.48 -9.63 -23.02
CA ASP A 119 -1.96 -10.99 -22.74
C ASP A 119 -2.25 -11.22 -21.26
N TYR A 120 -1.58 -10.47 -20.39
CA TYR A 120 -1.66 -10.65 -18.93
C TYR A 120 -1.97 -9.35 -18.20
N VAL A 121 -2.68 -9.47 -17.09
CA VAL A 121 -2.95 -8.39 -16.15
C VAL A 121 -2.31 -8.73 -14.81
N ILE A 122 -1.50 -7.82 -14.28
CA ILE A 122 -0.99 -7.90 -12.90
C ILE A 122 -1.77 -6.93 -12.05
N MET A 123 -2.51 -7.46 -11.09
CA MET A 123 -3.31 -6.68 -10.14
C MET A 123 -2.59 -6.60 -8.80
N ALA A 124 -2.59 -5.43 -8.18
CA ALA A 124 -2.02 -5.24 -6.84
C ALA A 124 -2.80 -4.21 -6.03
N ASP A 125 -2.86 -4.43 -4.71
CA ASP A 125 -3.38 -3.44 -3.75
C ASP A 125 -2.26 -2.50 -3.29
N CYS A 126 -2.61 -1.44 -2.55
CA CYS A 126 -1.66 -0.47 -2.04
C CYS A 126 -1.29 -0.67 -0.56
N ASP A 127 -1.85 -1.66 0.11
CA ASP A 127 -1.61 -1.96 1.53
C ASP A 127 -0.36 -2.80 1.79
N GLY A 128 0.22 -3.38 0.72
CA GLY A 128 1.44 -4.18 0.75
C GLY A 128 2.70 -3.36 0.48
N ILE A 129 3.71 -3.54 1.33
CA ILE A 129 5.03 -2.91 1.20
C ILE A 129 6.07 -3.98 0.92
N CYS A 130 6.64 -3.97 -0.27
CA CYS A 130 7.72 -4.86 -0.69
C CYS A 130 8.51 -4.24 -1.85
N ASN A 131 9.66 -4.83 -2.15
CA ASN A 131 10.44 -4.55 -3.35
C ASN A 131 10.64 -5.88 -4.09
N ILE A 132 9.80 -6.12 -5.09
CA ILE A 132 9.74 -7.38 -5.82
C ILE A 132 9.96 -7.18 -7.32
N ASP A 133 10.55 -8.19 -7.97
CA ASP A 133 10.52 -8.34 -9.42
C ASP A 133 9.26 -9.13 -9.83
N LEU A 134 8.33 -8.44 -10.49
CA LEU A 134 7.10 -9.05 -10.97
C LEU A 134 7.29 -9.86 -12.25
N ASP A 135 8.46 -9.75 -12.91
CA ASP A 135 8.77 -10.56 -14.07
C ASP A 135 8.92 -12.04 -13.71
N ASP A 136 9.50 -12.33 -12.54
CA ASP A 136 9.61 -13.71 -12.05
C ASP A 136 8.24 -14.33 -11.78
N LEU A 137 7.33 -13.56 -11.15
CA LEU A 137 5.94 -13.98 -10.92
C LEU A 137 5.20 -14.24 -12.24
N LEU A 138 5.38 -13.38 -13.25
CA LEU A 138 4.75 -13.56 -14.56
C LEU A 138 5.33 -14.74 -15.32
N ARG A 139 6.64 -14.96 -15.27
CA ARG A 139 7.29 -16.13 -15.88
C ARG A 139 6.78 -17.44 -15.27
N ASP A 140 6.62 -17.50 -13.97
CA ASP A 140 6.06 -18.65 -13.28
C ASP A 140 4.61 -18.90 -13.73
N HIS A 141 3.79 -17.85 -13.82
CA HIS A 141 2.42 -17.91 -14.32
C HIS A 141 2.35 -18.51 -15.73
N ILE A 142 3.21 -18.04 -16.64
CA ILE A 142 3.27 -18.51 -18.04
C ILE A 142 3.79 -19.95 -18.12
N ALA A 143 4.87 -20.27 -17.40
CA ALA A 143 5.48 -21.60 -17.42
C ALA A 143 4.52 -22.68 -16.94
N ASN A 144 3.65 -22.36 -16.00
CA ASN A 144 2.65 -23.28 -15.45
C ASN A 144 1.30 -23.23 -16.21
N ASN A 145 1.18 -22.42 -17.27
CA ASN A 145 -0.07 -22.21 -18.00
C ASN A 145 -1.26 -21.96 -17.05
N ALA A 146 -1.05 -21.07 -16.07
CA ALA A 146 -2.06 -20.77 -15.06
C ALA A 146 -3.13 -19.81 -15.61
N ASP A 147 -4.37 -19.93 -15.13
CA ASP A 147 -5.45 -18.96 -15.37
C ASP A 147 -5.31 -17.76 -14.41
N ILE A 148 -5.01 -18.05 -13.14
CA ILE A 148 -4.72 -17.07 -12.09
C ILE A 148 -3.53 -17.58 -11.27
N THR A 149 -2.58 -16.69 -10.97
CA THR A 149 -1.52 -16.95 -9.99
C THR A 149 -1.61 -15.91 -8.88
N MET A 150 -1.72 -16.36 -7.64
CA MET A 150 -1.74 -15.51 -6.44
C MET A 150 -0.38 -15.54 -5.77
N MET A 151 0.19 -14.37 -5.51
CA MET A 151 1.41 -14.29 -4.71
C MET A 151 1.08 -14.54 -3.24
N THR A 152 1.87 -15.41 -2.60
CA THR A 152 1.71 -15.78 -1.20
C THR A 152 3.01 -15.67 -0.44
N LYS A 153 2.90 -15.59 0.88
CA LYS A 153 4.02 -15.76 1.81
C LYS A 153 3.67 -16.83 2.84
N ARG A 154 4.59 -17.74 3.06
CA ARG A 154 4.44 -18.73 4.13
C ARG A 154 4.79 -18.08 5.47
N ILE A 155 3.84 -18.05 6.37
CA ILE A 155 3.99 -17.45 7.70
C ILE A 155 3.43 -18.35 8.78
N THR A 156 4.00 -18.25 10.00
CA THR A 156 3.45 -18.91 11.18
C THR A 156 2.42 -18.00 11.83
N VAL A 157 1.16 -18.42 11.82
CA VAL A 157 0.04 -17.71 12.43
C VAL A 157 -0.08 -18.11 13.90
N ASN A 158 0.15 -17.17 14.82
CA ASN A 158 0.06 -17.37 16.26
C ASN A 158 -1.09 -16.60 16.93
N GLY A 159 -1.80 -15.79 16.16
CA GLY A 159 -2.88 -14.91 16.61
C GLY A 159 -3.94 -14.73 15.53
N ASP A 160 -4.81 -13.76 15.71
CA ASP A 160 -5.81 -13.43 14.69
C ASP A 160 -5.14 -12.72 13.53
N LEU A 161 -5.46 -13.17 12.32
CA LEU A 161 -5.10 -12.48 11.11
C LEU A 161 -6.04 -11.28 10.87
N SER A 162 -5.60 -10.35 10.03
CA SER A 162 -6.46 -9.27 9.54
C SER A 162 -7.76 -9.82 8.95
N GLU A 163 -8.86 -9.09 9.14
CA GLU A 163 -10.17 -9.44 8.56
C GLU A 163 -10.17 -9.57 7.03
N THR A 164 -9.16 -9.02 6.39
CA THR A 164 -8.98 -9.08 4.93
C THR A 164 -7.99 -10.16 4.49
N ALA A 165 -7.37 -10.89 5.44
CA ALA A 165 -6.43 -11.94 5.11
C ALA A 165 -7.12 -13.12 4.42
N THR A 166 -6.41 -13.72 3.47
CA THR A 166 -6.83 -14.94 2.79
C THR A 166 -5.73 -15.98 2.96
N ILE A 167 -6.07 -17.10 3.60
CA ILE A 167 -5.22 -18.30 3.64
C ILE A 167 -5.49 -19.12 2.38
N ILE A 168 -4.42 -19.64 1.79
CA ILE A 168 -4.49 -20.43 0.58
C ILE A 168 -3.91 -21.81 0.88
N GLU A 169 -4.69 -22.85 0.57
CA GLU A 169 -4.18 -24.21 0.54
C GLU A 169 -3.82 -24.58 -0.89
N ALA A 170 -2.66 -25.19 -1.07
CA ALA A 170 -2.17 -25.63 -2.36
C ALA A 170 -1.54 -27.02 -2.24
N ASP A 171 -1.63 -27.78 -3.30
CA ASP A 171 -0.96 -29.07 -3.41
C ASP A 171 0.57 -28.92 -3.60
N GLU A 172 1.27 -30.04 -3.70
CA GLU A 172 2.74 -30.08 -3.87
C GLU A 172 3.20 -29.40 -5.18
N THR A 173 2.33 -29.31 -6.17
CA THR A 173 2.63 -28.63 -7.44
C THR A 173 2.42 -27.11 -7.37
N GLY A 174 1.83 -26.61 -6.30
CA GLY A 174 1.44 -25.21 -6.13
C GLY A 174 0.06 -24.88 -6.70
N ARG A 175 -0.77 -25.86 -7.10
CA ARG A 175 -2.14 -25.66 -7.52
C ARG A 175 -3.01 -25.40 -6.29
N ILE A 176 -3.87 -24.37 -6.36
CA ILE A 176 -4.78 -23.99 -5.28
C ILE A 176 -5.87 -25.03 -5.15
N THR A 177 -6.01 -25.58 -3.95
CA THR A 177 -7.05 -26.57 -3.60
C THR A 177 -8.14 -25.96 -2.75
N ASP A 178 -7.81 -24.97 -1.89
CA ASP A 178 -8.80 -24.27 -1.09
C ASP A 178 -8.38 -22.83 -0.76
N LEU A 179 -9.37 -22.00 -0.40
CA LEU A 179 -9.19 -20.57 -0.09
C LEU A 179 -10.05 -20.21 1.12
N ALA A 180 -9.44 -19.92 2.26
CA ALA A 180 -10.12 -19.49 3.46
C ALA A 180 -10.07 -17.97 3.60
N LEU A 181 -11.23 -17.32 3.49
CA LEU A 181 -11.37 -15.88 3.69
C LEU A 181 -11.59 -15.57 5.18
N ASN A 182 -10.89 -14.56 5.72
CA ASN A 182 -11.02 -14.10 7.09
C ASN A 182 -10.92 -15.25 8.12
N PRO A 183 -9.80 -15.99 8.16
CA PRO A 183 -9.66 -17.18 9.01
C PRO A 183 -9.35 -16.78 10.46
N LYS A 184 -10.38 -16.50 11.26
CA LYS A 184 -10.26 -16.00 12.66
C LYS A 184 -9.50 -16.94 13.62
N TYR A 185 -9.43 -18.23 13.31
CA TYR A 185 -8.86 -19.24 14.20
C TYR A 185 -7.70 -20.02 13.60
N ALA A 186 -7.10 -19.51 12.54
CA ALA A 186 -5.94 -20.16 11.93
C ALA A 186 -4.75 -20.18 12.90
N ARG A 187 -4.07 -21.31 12.96
CA ARG A 187 -2.85 -21.50 13.76
C ARG A 187 -1.88 -22.38 12.96
N GLY A 188 -0.59 -22.17 13.17
CA GLY A 188 0.46 -22.91 12.47
C GLY A 188 0.93 -22.23 11.20
N GLU A 189 1.58 -22.98 10.32
CA GLU A 189 2.14 -22.45 9.07
C GLU A 189 1.10 -22.44 7.96
N HIS A 190 0.91 -21.29 7.34
CA HIS A 190 -0.03 -21.09 6.23
C HIS A 190 0.58 -20.24 5.12
N ASP A 191 0.14 -20.48 3.90
CA ASP A 191 0.38 -19.61 2.77
C ASP A 191 -0.69 -18.49 2.79
N VAL A 192 -0.26 -17.25 3.07
CA VAL A 192 -1.16 -16.08 3.15
C VAL A 192 -1.00 -15.24 1.89
N ALA A 193 -2.12 -14.86 1.27
CA ALA A 193 -2.15 -14.04 0.08
C ALA A 193 -1.56 -12.64 0.33
N LEU A 194 -0.72 -12.16 -0.59
CA LEU A 194 -0.06 -10.86 -0.52
C LEU A 194 -0.75 -9.79 -1.40
N ASN A 195 -1.96 -10.08 -1.86
CA ASN A 195 -2.76 -9.15 -2.68
C ASN A 195 -2.12 -8.72 -4.01
N ILE A 196 -1.20 -9.53 -4.54
CA ILE A 196 -0.64 -9.41 -5.89
C ILE A 196 -1.05 -10.65 -6.68
N ILE A 197 -1.69 -10.43 -7.84
CA ILE A 197 -2.35 -11.47 -8.61
C ILE A 197 -2.02 -11.28 -10.10
N VAL A 198 -1.63 -12.34 -10.78
CA VAL A 198 -1.51 -12.39 -12.24
C VAL A 198 -2.72 -13.15 -12.81
N VAL A 199 -3.27 -12.64 -13.89
CA VAL A 199 -4.42 -13.26 -14.57
C VAL A 199 -4.32 -13.07 -16.07
N ASN A 200 -4.76 -14.07 -16.84
CA ASN A 200 -4.91 -13.96 -18.29
C ASN A 200 -5.95 -12.89 -18.64
N THR A 201 -5.64 -11.96 -19.53
CA THR A 201 -6.53 -10.83 -19.87
C THR A 201 -7.89 -11.29 -20.35
N ARG A 202 -7.95 -12.25 -21.27
CA ARG A 202 -9.24 -12.78 -21.77
C ARG A 202 -10.06 -13.42 -20.67
N TYR A 203 -9.41 -14.13 -19.78
CA TYR A 203 -10.10 -14.76 -18.65
C TYR A 203 -10.63 -13.69 -17.69
N LEU A 204 -9.87 -12.66 -17.36
CA LEU A 204 -10.34 -11.54 -16.55
C LEU A 204 -11.55 -10.82 -17.17
N GLN A 205 -11.51 -10.57 -18.49
CA GLN A 205 -12.63 -9.95 -19.21
C GLN A 205 -13.91 -10.81 -19.09
N ASN A 206 -13.79 -12.13 -19.25
CA ASN A 206 -14.91 -13.05 -19.09
C ASN A 206 -15.45 -13.06 -17.65
N ILE A 207 -14.57 -13.14 -16.64
CA ILE A 207 -14.93 -13.03 -15.22
C ILE A 207 -15.75 -11.77 -14.94
N VAL A 208 -15.32 -10.63 -15.46
CA VAL A 208 -16.00 -9.35 -15.20
C VAL A 208 -17.38 -9.32 -15.88
N GLN A 209 -17.51 -9.84 -17.11
CA GLN A 209 -18.81 -9.94 -17.78
C GLN A 209 -19.77 -10.88 -17.05
N GLU A 210 -19.28 -12.03 -16.60
CA GLU A 210 -20.04 -12.99 -15.81
C GLU A 210 -20.48 -12.38 -14.48
N ALA A 211 -19.57 -11.67 -13.81
CA ALA A 211 -19.88 -10.99 -12.55
C ALA A 211 -20.98 -9.93 -12.70
N ILE A 212 -20.96 -9.16 -13.79
CA ILE A 212 -21.99 -8.17 -14.10
C ILE A 212 -23.34 -8.89 -14.35
N ALA A 213 -23.34 -10.00 -15.10
CA ALA A 213 -24.56 -10.72 -15.45
C ALA A 213 -25.21 -11.43 -14.25
N HIS A 214 -24.41 -11.92 -13.31
CA HIS A 214 -24.89 -12.74 -12.18
C HIS A 214 -24.82 -12.02 -10.82
N GLY A 215 -24.34 -10.78 -10.76
CA GLY A 215 -24.23 -10.02 -9.50
C GLY A 215 -23.15 -10.57 -8.55
N PHE A 216 -22.08 -11.16 -9.08
CA PHE A 216 -20.96 -11.64 -8.27
C PHE A 216 -20.18 -10.46 -7.70
N THR A 217 -19.69 -10.61 -6.46
CA THR A 217 -18.96 -9.53 -5.75
C THR A 217 -17.57 -9.91 -5.32
N SER A 218 -17.24 -11.20 -5.22
CA SER A 218 -15.95 -11.68 -4.73
C SER A 218 -15.21 -12.51 -5.78
N LEU A 219 -14.01 -12.06 -6.18
CA LEU A 219 -13.15 -12.83 -7.07
C LEU A 219 -12.82 -14.22 -6.47
N THR A 220 -12.49 -14.25 -5.18
CA THR A 220 -12.10 -15.48 -4.49
C THR A 220 -13.29 -16.42 -4.31
N ARG A 221 -14.39 -15.94 -3.69
CA ARG A 221 -15.54 -16.78 -3.33
C ARG A 221 -16.41 -17.15 -4.53
N ASP A 222 -16.75 -16.14 -5.35
CA ASP A 222 -17.78 -16.32 -6.39
C ASP A 222 -17.20 -16.84 -7.70
N ILE A 223 -15.90 -16.67 -7.94
CA ILE A 223 -15.19 -17.12 -9.14
C ILE A 223 -14.23 -18.27 -8.83
N MET A 224 -13.19 -18.02 -8.03
CA MET A 224 -12.11 -19.00 -7.87
C MET A 224 -12.60 -20.28 -7.16
N MET A 225 -13.31 -20.15 -6.05
CA MET A 225 -13.80 -21.33 -5.31
C MET A 225 -14.79 -22.17 -6.14
N LYS A 226 -15.62 -21.52 -6.97
CA LYS A 226 -16.58 -22.25 -7.82
C LYS A 226 -15.92 -23.00 -8.97
N ASN A 227 -14.85 -22.43 -9.53
CA ASN A 227 -14.21 -22.96 -10.75
C ASN A 227 -12.86 -23.66 -10.47
N LYS A 228 -12.53 -23.96 -9.21
CA LYS A 228 -11.21 -24.49 -8.83
C LYS A 228 -10.87 -25.85 -9.44
N GLU A 229 -11.88 -26.67 -9.74
CA GLU A 229 -11.69 -27.98 -10.37
C GLU A 229 -11.42 -27.85 -11.89
N GLU A 230 -12.03 -26.86 -12.55
CA GLU A 230 -11.98 -26.69 -13.99
C GLU A 230 -10.84 -25.78 -14.44
N ARG A 231 -10.31 -24.93 -13.55
CA ARG A 231 -9.32 -23.91 -13.83
C ARG A 231 -7.98 -24.19 -13.16
N ASN A 232 -6.94 -23.70 -13.74
CA ASN A 232 -5.58 -23.81 -13.19
C ASN A 232 -5.23 -22.58 -12.37
N TYR A 233 -5.57 -22.59 -11.08
CA TYR A 233 -5.21 -21.56 -10.14
C TYR A 233 -4.01 -21.98 -9.34
N ARG A 234 -3.00 -21.10 -9.20
CA ARG A 234 -1.71 -21.42 -8.59
C ARG A 234 -1.28 -20.39 -7.56
N ILE A 235 -0.38 -20.79 -6.69
CA ILE A 235 0.35 -19.88 -5.81
C ILE A 235 1.76 -19.65 -6.36
N TYR A 236 2.29 -18.46 -6.08
CA TYR A 236 3.70 -18.13 -6.19
C TYR A 236 4.20 -17.70 -4.80
N ARG A 237 5.10 -18.47 -4.19
CA ARG A 237 5.64 -18.14 -2.87
C ARG A 237 6.74 -17.12 -2.97
N TYR A 238 6.57 -16.02 -2.22
CA TYR A 238 7.53 -14.95 -2.12
C TYR A 238 8.24 -14.99 -0.75
N ASP A 239 9.56 -15.16 -0.76
CA ASP A 239 10.39 -15.28 0.44
C ASP A 239 10.99 -13.93 0.89
N GLY A 240 10.86 -12.88 0.07
CA GLY A 240 11.42 -11.56 0.35
C GLY A 240 10.71 -10.82 1.50
N ALA A 241 11.22 -9.64 1.83
CA ALA A 241 10.62 -8.78 2.84
C ALA A 241 9.25 -8.25 2.36
N PHE A 242 8.24 -8.44 3.19
CA PHE A 242 6.89 -7.97 2.94
C PHE A 242 6.23 -7.55 4.24
N ALA A 243 5.52 -6.43 4.21
CA ALA A 243 4.66 -5.99 5.31
C ALA A 243 3.30 -5.59 4.75
N THR A 244 2.23 -5.89 5.49
CA THR A 244 0.86 -5.46 5.19
C THR A 244 0.44 -4.40 6.18
N ILE A 245 -0.18 -3.32 5.69
CA ILE A 245 -0.75 -2.26 6.53
C ILE A 245 -2.25 -2.50 6.65
N SER A 246 -2.64 -3.21 7.70
CA SER A 246 -4.03 -3.60 7.95
C SER A 246 -4.65 -2.97 9.21
N SER A 247 -3.87 -2.18 9.95
CA SER A 247 -4.31 -1.43 11.13
C SER A 247 -3.41 -0.21 11.34
N LEU A 248 -3.82 0.70 12.24
CA LEU A 248 -2.97 1.83 12.65
C LEU A 248 -1.72 1.34 13.38
N GLU A 249 -1.86 0.27 14.14
CA GLU A 249 -0.79 -0.41 14.86
C GLU A 249 0.23 -1.02 13.89
N ASP A 250 -0.23 -1.72 12.84
CA ASP A 250 0.65 -2.27 11.79
C ASP A 250 1.40 -1.14 11.05
N TYR A 251 0.69 -0.06 10.74
CA TYR A 251 1.31 1.12 10.13
C TYR A 251 2.43 1.68 11.02
N PHE A 252 2.18 1.82 12.32
CA PHE A 252 3.17 2.32 13.26
C PHE A 252 4.35 1.36 13.39
N ALA A 253 4.11 0.08 13.63
CA ALA A 253 5.14 -0.95 13.78
C ALA A 253 6.02 -1.04 12.53
N THR A 254 5.41 -1.16 11.34
CA THR A 254 6.14 -1.22 10.06
C THR A 254 6.95 0.04 9.79
N SER A 255 6.42 1.21 10.19
CA SER A 255 7.16 2.47 10.07
C SER A 255 8.36 2.51 11.02
N MET A 256 8.21 2.02 12.25
CA MET A 256 9.35 1.93 13.21
C MET A 256 10.39 0.91 12.74
N ASP A 257 9.99 -0.17 12.08
CA ASP A 257 10.91 -1.15 11.49
C ASP A 257 11.84 -0.54 10.43
N LEU A 258 11.42 0.50 9.73
CA LEU A 258 12.33 1.23 8.84
C LEU A 258 13.54 1.84 9.58
N ILE A 259 13.37 2.17 10.85
CA ILE A 259 14.42 2.77 11.67
C ILE A 259 15.23 1.68 12.37
N THR A 260 14.58 0.70 12.95
CA THR A 260 15.19 -0.28 13.86
C THR A 260 15.69 -1.55 13.16
N ASN A 261 15.04 -1.96 12.07
CA ASN A 261 15.37 -3.17 11.32
C ASN A 261 16.14 -2.85 10.03
N THR A 262 17.47 -2.89 10.12
CA THR A 262 18.35 -2.59 8.98
C THR A 262 18.14 -3.56 7.81
N ALA A 263 17.85 -4.85 8.09
CA ALA A 263 17.62 -5.85 7.05
C ALA A 263 16.32 -5.55 6.26
N PHE A 264 15.24 -5.19 6.96
CA PHE A 264 13.98 -4.78 6.33
C PHE A 264 14.18 -3.52 5.48
N ARG A 265 14.82 -2.49 6.03
CA ARG A 265 15.12 -1.26 5.29
C ARG A 265 15.99 -1.53 4.05
N HIS A 266 17.01 -2.37 4.16
CA HIS A 266 17.86 -2.73 3.02
C HIS A 266 17.09 -3.53 1.96
N ALA A 267 16.22 -4.44 2.37
CA ALA A 267 15.39 -5.20 1.44
C ALA A 267 14.42 -4.31 0.64
N LEU A 268 13.97 -3.19 1.21
CA LEU A 268 13.10 -2.25 0.52
C LEU A 268 13.86 -1.26 -0.37
N PHE A 269 14.96 -0.69 0.13
CA PHE A 269 15.60 0.46 -0.50
C PHE A 269 17.03 0.21 -0.98
N GLY A 270 17.64 -0.91 -0.59
CA GLY A 270 19.03 -1.25 -0.91
C GLY A 270 19.23 -2.02 -2.21
N VAL A 271 18.18 -2.25 -3.00
CA VAL A 271 18.26 -2.96 -4.28
C VAL A 271 18.50 -1.97 -5.40
N GLU A 272 19.75 -1.81 -5.84
CA GLU A 272 20.14 -0.79 -6.84
C GLU A 272 19.36 -0.89 -8.15
N GLN A 273 19.07 -2.11 -8.63
CA GLN A 273 18.37 -2.33 -9.88
C GLN A 273 16.86 -2.07 -9.78
N ARG A 274 16.33 -1.95 -8.58
CA ARG A 274 14.90 -1.72 -8.31
C ARG A 274 14.70 -0.61 -7.29
N PRO A 275 15.02 0.65 -7.63
CA PRO A 275 14.81 1.78 -6.72
C PRO A 275 13.32 2.00 -6.46
N VAL A 276 12.96 2.35 -5.24
CA VAL A 276 11.62 2.83 -4.93
C VAL A 276 11.53 4.30 -5.36
N LEU A 277 10.78 4.54 -6.41
CA LEU A 277 10.57 5.87 -6.98
C LEU A 277 9.46 6.61 -6.22
N THR A 278 9.53 7.93 -6.17
CA THR A 278 8.50 8.78 -5.58
C THR A 278 8.53 10.15 -6.20
N LYS A 279 7.46 10.93 -5.99
CA LYS A 279 7.38 12.30 -6.47
C LYS A 279 8.52 13.17 -5.95
N VAL A 280 9.31 13.70 -6.86
CA VAL A 280 10.38 14.64 -6.54
C VAL A 280 9.79 16.00 -6.18
N ARG A 281 10.25 16.59 -5.09
CA ARG A 281 9.93 17.96 -4.69
C ARG A 281 11.22 18.72 -4.41
N ASN A 282 11.26 19.96 -4.85
CA ASN A 282 12.36 20.88 -4.54
C ASN A 282 12.04 21.56 -3.21
N SER A 283 12.71 21.14 -2.16
CA SER A 283 12.60 21.75 -0.82
C SER A 283 13.98 22.14 -0.33
N ALA A 284 14.05 23.10 0.60
CA ALA A 284 15.31 23.44 1.26
C ALA A 284 15.83 22.25 2.09
N PRO A 285 17.15 22.11 2.27
CA PRO A 285 17.70 21.15 3.21
C PRO A 285 17.17 21.36 4.63
N THR A 286 17.11 20.28 5.42
CA THR A 286 16.75 20.38 6.83
C THR A 286 17.80 21.19 7.60
N ARG A 287 17.32 22.09 8.45
CA ARG A 287 18.14 22.91 9.34
C ARG A 287 18.13 22.36 10.76
N TYR A 288 19.30 22.16 11.30
CA TYR A 288 19.55 21.81 12.69
C TYR A 288 20.13 23.03 13.41
N THR A 289 19.65 23.33 14.61
CA THR A 289 20.21 24.37 15.46
C THR A 289 21.28 23.80 16.40
N ASP A 290 22.01 24.65 17.09
CA ASP A 290 23.04 24.20 18.03
C ASP A 290 22.49 23.43 19.24
N ALA A 291 21.19 23.61 19.55
CA ALA A 291 20.51 22.92 20.64
C ALA A 291 19.86 21.59 20.16
N SER A 292 19.90 21.27 18.88
CA SER A 292 19.27 20.07 18.35
C SER A 292 20.05 18.80 18.70
N VAL A 293 19.30 17.75 19.11
CA VAL A 293 19.86 16.40 19.33
C VAL A 293 19.02 15.43 18.51
N VAL A 294 19.62 14.82 17.49
CA VAL A 294 18.91 13.89 16.60
C VAL A 294 19.60 12.54 16.63
N ARG A 295 18.82 11.48 16.91
CA ARG A 295 19.31 10.11 16.96
C ARG A 295 18.35 9.17 16.24
N ASN A 296 18.90 8.22 15.51
CA ASN A 296 18.17 7.10 14.90
C ASN A 296 16.83 7.51 14.28
N SER A 297 16.82 8.48 13.36
CA SER A 297 15.58 9.06 12.81
C SER A 297 15.67 9.24 11.30
N LEU A 298 14.56 9.09 10.61
CA LEU A 298 14.38 9.41 9.20
C LEU A 298 13.78 10.81 9.08
N ILE A 299 14.51 11.74 8.46
CA ILE A 299 14.11 13.14 8.37
C ILE A 299 14.09 13.58 6.91
N ALA A 300 12.93 14.04 6.46
CA ALA A 300 12.79 14.61 5.12
C ALA A 300 13.33 16.03 5.05
N ASP A 301 13.44 16.52 3.83
CA ASP A 301 13.83 17.88 3.49
C ASP A 301 12.87 18.96 4.07
N GLY A 302 13.39 20.16 4.28
CA GLY A 302 12.62 21.33 4.73
C GLY A 302 12.28 21.36 6.22
N CYS A 303 12.77 20.44 7.03
CA CYS A 303 12.53 20.44 8.47
C CYS A 303 13.39 21.50 9.19
N ILE A 304 12.91 21.95 10.35
CA ILE A 304 13.67 22.81 11.28
C ILE A 304 13.64 22.15 12.65
N ILE A 305 14.80 21.80 13.19
CA ILE A 305 14.92 21.07 14.45
C ILE A 305 15.72 21.89 15.46
N ASP A 306 15.06 22.25 16.58
CA ASP A 306 15.65 22.98 17.73
C ASP A 306 15.42 22.23 19.06
N GLY A 307 15.15 20.93 19.00
CA GLY A 307 14.88 20.08 20.15
C GLY A 307 15.49 18.69 19.98
N THR A 308 15.06 17.75 20.82
CA THR A 308 15.49 16.35 20.81
C THR A 308 14.54 15.48 19.98
N VAL A 309 15.07 14.74 19.02
CA VAL A 309 14.34 13.82 18.15
C VAL A 309 15.02 12.46 18.20
N GLU A 310 14.31 11.43 18.62
CA GLU A 310 14.84 10.08 18.78
C GLU A 310 13.85 9.02 18.26
N ASN A 311 14.32 8.10 17.41
CA ASN A 311 13.52 7.04 16.79
C ASN A 311 12.26 7.60 16.06
N CYS A 312 12.39 8.65 15.27
CA CYS A 312 11.27 9.34 14.66
C CYS A 312 11.31 9.30 13.13
N ILE A 313 10.14 9.44 12.52
CA ILE A 313 9.98 9.68 11.10
C ILE A 313 9.35 11.06 10.91
N LEU A 314 10.14 12.02 10.41
CA LEU A 314 9.71 13.39 10.17
C LEU A 314 9.54 13.61 8.67
N PHE A 315 8.32 13.91 8.26
CA PHE A 315 8.01 14.29 6.88
C PHE A 315 8.40 15.75 6.62
N ARG A 316 8.28 16.17 5.35
CA ARG A 316 8.72 17.49 4.90
C ARG A 316 8.13 18.64 5.71
N GLY A 317 8.96 19.64 5.99
CA GLY A 317 8.53 20.89 6.62
C GLY A 317 8.15 20.79 8.09
N VAL A 318 8.44 19.67 8.77
CA VAL A 318 8.20 19.52 10.21
C VAL A 318 9.10 20.48 10.98
N LYS A 319 8.52 21.14 12.00
CA LYS A 319 9.24 22.05 12.88
C LYS A 319 9.19 21.53 14.30
N ILE A 320 10.34 21.43 14.95
CA ILE A 320 10.50 21.02 16.35
C ILE A 320 11.07 22.19 17.13
N GLY A 321 10.31 22.69 18.11
CA GLY A 321 10.64 23.83 18.95
C GLY A 321 11.72 23.51 19.98
N ARG A 322 12.28 24.59 20.57
CA ARG A 322 13.33 24.49 21.58
C ARG A 322 12.87 23.73 22.81
N GLY A 323 13.73 22.86 23.32
CA GLY A 323 13.44 22.05 24.51
C GLY A 323 12.39 20.96 24.30
N ALA A 324 11.80 20.84 23.11
CA ALA A 324 10.89 19.75 22.82
C ALA A 324 11.63 18.41 22.77
N VAL A 325 10.97 17.36 23.26
CA VAL A 325 11.48 15.98 23.27
C VAL A 325 10.47 15.09 22.53
N VAL A 326 10.86 14.63 21.35
CA VAL A 326 10.00 13.83 20.48
C VAL A 326 10.64 12.45 20.30
N LYS A 327 9.94 11.39 20.75
CA LYS A 327 10.44 10.02 20.71
C LYS A 327 9.42 9.08 20.05
N ASN A 328 9.90 8.12 19.29
CA ASN A 328 9.08 7.08 18.67
C ASN A 328 7.85 7.66 17.95
N CYS A 329 8.00 8.78 17.22
CA CYS A 329 6.88 9.50 16.61
C CYS A 329 6.98 9.49 15.09
N ILE A 330 5.80 9.58 14.45
CA ILE A 330 5.65 9.76 13.01
C ILE A 330 4.92 11.08 12.80
N LEU A 331 5.64 12.11 12.33
CA LEU A 331 5.08 13.44 12.12
C LEU A 331 4.96 13.74 10.63
N TYR A 332 3.71 13.91 10.16
CA TYR A 332 3.47 14.19 8.76
C TYR A 332 3.77 15.63 8.40
N GLN A 333 3.70 15.90 7.11
CA GLN A 333 4.10 17.16 6.49
C GLN A 333 3.51 18.38 7.19
N ASP A 334 4.38 19.40 7.39
CA ASP A 334 4.04 20.70 7.95
C ASP A 334 3.47 20.64 9.40
N THR A 335 3.81 19.58 10.15
CA THR A 335 3.53 19.53 11.59
C THR A 335 4.46 20.49 12.32
N VAL A 336 3.89 21.27 13.24
CA VAL A 336 4.63 22.19 14.12
C VAL A 336 4.52 21.72 15.55
N VAL A 337 5.65 21.44 16.17
CA VAL A 337 5.78 21.08 17.59
C VAL A 337 6.39 22.30 18.30
N GLY A 338 5.65 22.83 19.30
CA GLY A 338 6.05 23.98 20.09
C GLY A 338 7.21 23.74 21.01
N GLU A 339 7.53 24.74 21.85
CA GLU A 339 8.63 24.67 22.81
C GLU A 339 8.27 23.82 24.03
N ASN A 340 9.26 23.08 24.56
CA ASN A 340 9.11 22.25 25.77
C ASN A 340 7.98 21.21 25.69
N VAL A 341 7.63 20.77 24.50
CA VAL A 341 6.64 19.70 24.24
C VAL A 341 7.29 18.35 24.48
N PHE A 342 6.55 17.43 25.09
CA PHE A 342 6.94 16.01 25.16
C PHE A 342 6.00 15.15 24.35
N MET A 343 6.55 14.34 23.43
CA MET A 343 5.78 13.41 22.61
C MET A 343 6.43 12.03 22.60
N ASN A 344 5.61 10.97 22.79
CA ASN A 344 6.07 9.60 22.66
C ASN A 344 4.99 8.70 22.04
N CYS A 345 5.35 7.87 21.05
CA CYS A 345 4.44 6.99 20.31
C CYS A 345 3.21 7.73 19.75
N VAL A 346 3.46 8.83 19.04
CA VAL A 346 2.43 9.68 18.43
C VAL A 346 2.55 9.67 16.90
N ILE A 347 1.41 9.54 16.24
CA ILE A 347 1.28 9.77 14.79
C ILE A 347 0.52 11.09 14.61
N SER A 348 1.15 12.06 13.99
CA SER A 348 0.51 13.35 13.68
C SER A 348 0.25 13.48 12.18
N ASP A 349 -1.00 13.72 11.80
CA ASP A 349 -1.35 13.97 10.41
C ASP A 349 -0.91 15.40 10.00
N LYS A 350 -1.07 15.76 8.72
CA LYS A 350 -0.56 17.00 8.12
C LYS A 350 -1.13 18.27 8.75
N ASN A 351 -0.29 19.32 8.77
CA ASN A 351 -0.66 20.66 9.22
C ASN A 351 -1.18 20.68 10.68
N THR A 352 -0.67 19.83 11.55
CA THR A 352 -1.01 19.88 12.98
C THR A 352 -0.10 20.84 13.71
N VAL A 353 -0.63 21.45 14.75
CA VAL A 353 0.12 22.35 15.63
C VAL A 353 -0.03 21.87 17.06
N ILE A 354 1.07 21.49 17.68
CA ILE A 354 1.16 21.14 19.11
C ILE A 354 1.75 22.37 19.82
N ARG A 355 0.96 22.97 20.71
CA ARG A 355 1.36 24.16 21.45
C ARG A 355 2.40 23.86 22.51
N ASP A 356 3.09 24.92 22.97
CA ASP A 356 4.16 24.83 23.95
C ASP A 356 3.72 24.10 25.23
N GLY A 357 4.63 23.32 25.80
CA GLY A 357 4.44 22.61 27.06
C GLY A 357 3.49 21.42 27.05
N ASN A 358 2.90 21.06 25.91
CA ASN A 358 2.02 19.90 25.81
C ASN A 358 2.77 18.58 26.03
N VAL A 359 2.07 17.62 26.66
CA VAL A 359 2.54 16.26 26.87
C VAL A 359 1.60 15.27 26.20
N LEU A 360 2.09 14.56 25.18
CA LEU A 360 1.31 13.59 24.40
C LEU A 360 2.03 12.25 24.42
N SER A 361 1.35 11.20 24.87
CA SER A 361 1.91 9.86 24.91
C SER A 361 0.91 8.80 24.51
N GLY A 362 1.30 7.97 23.55
CA GLY A 362 0.67 6.71 23.20
C GLY A 362 1.47 5.51 23.72
N HIS A 363 1.16 4.35 23.20
CA HIS A 363 1.90 3.10 23.43
C HIS A 363 2.32 2.49 22.07
N PRO A 364 3.40 1.72 21.97
CA PRO A 364 3.80 1.08 20.71
C PRO A 364 2.70 0.21 20.07
N THR A 365 1.88 -0.46 20.88
CA THR A 365 0.73 -1.26 20.42
C THR A 365 -0.57 -0.47 20.28
N LYS A 366 -0.57 0.82 20.66
CA LYS A 366 -1.72 1.72 20.52
C LYS A 366 -1.23 3.17 20.43
N PRO A 367 -0.68 3.56 19.27
CA PRO A 367 -0.15 4.90 19.06
C PRO A 367 -1.26 5.96 19.18
N TYR A 368 -0.92 7.13 19.71
CA TYR A 368 -1.86 8.24 19.77
C TYR A 368 -1.90 8.95 18.41
N PHE A 369 -3.08 9.00 17.79
CA PHE A 369 -3.26 9.61 16.47
C PHE A 369 -3.84 11.03 16.60
N ILE A 370 -3.24 12.00 15.89
CA ILE A 370 -3.70 13.38 15.78
C ILE A 370 -4.18 13.62 14.35
N GLU A 371 -5.46 13.99 14.22
CA GLU A 371 -6.09 14.27 12.93
C GLU A 371 -5.48 15.49 12.22
N LYS A 372 -5.62 15.50 10.90
CA LYS A 372 -5.18 16.60 10.03
C LYS A 372 -5.77 17.96 10.46
N ASN A 373 -4.95 19.02 10.38
CA ASN A 373 -5.30 20.40 10.70
C ASN A 373 -5.73 20.63 12.17
N ARG A 374 -5.38 19.75 13.09
CA ARG A 374 -5.65 19.93 14.51
C ARG A 374 -4.62 20.86 15.15
N MET A 375 -5.09 21.61 16.14
CA MET A 375 -4.28 22.39 17.08
C MET A 375 -4.57 21.92 18.48
N LEU A 376 -3.55 21.49 19.19
CA LEU A 376 -3.57 20.98 20.56
C LEU A 376 -2.81 21.91 21.49
#